data_b521b93de98e47fe5924f6a9b90127b3
#
_entry.id   b521b93de98e47fe5924f6a9b90127b3
#
_cell.length_a   1.000
_cell.length_b   1.000
_cell.length_c   1.000
_cell.angle_alpha   90.00
_cell.angle_beta   90.00
_cell.angle_gamma   90.00
#
_symmetry.space_group_name_H-M   'P 1'
#
loop_
_entity.id
_entity.type
_entity.pdbx_description
1 polymer ?
#
loop_
_entity_poly.entity_id
_entity_poly.type
_entity_poly.pdbx_seq_one_letter_code
_entity_poly.pdbx_strand_id
1 'polypeptide(L)'
;LQQKNLNYFVIKEEHSQFAMAGDHKAFWIPGDYDTQEYDYTESKLSEIRGLLQGAITSNASQTPFSPTGVQTSLQMKTADGLYINLHEAALVDYSCMHLNLDDQNLIFESWLTPDAKGDKGYMQTPCRSPWRTVIVSDDARDILASKLTLNLNEPCAYEDVSWIKPVKYIGVWWEMITGKSSWSYTDDVYSVKLGQTDYSKTKPSGRHAANNDKVKRYIDFASEHGFDQILVEGWNEGWEDWFGNSKDYVFDFVTPYPDFDVKMLNAYAKEKGVKLMMHHETSASVRNYERHLDKAYQFMIDNGYNAVKSGYVGNIIPRGEHHYGQWMNNHYLYAVEKAAEYKICVNAHEATRPTGLCRTYPNLIGNESARGTEYEAFAGNKPFHTTLLPFTRQIGGPMDYTPGIFDTKLSFLSGDHSFVRTTLAKQLALYVTMYSPLQMAADLPESYERHMDAFQFIKDVAVDWDDSKYLEAEPGDYITVARKAKG
;
A
#
# COMPACT_ATOMS: atom_id res chain seq x y z
N LEU A 1 5.25 -24.79 -16.28
CA LEU A 1 6.05 -25.08 -17.47
C LEU A 1 7.10 -26.14 -17.15
N GLN A 2 7.24 -27.13 -18.03
CA GLN A 2 8.25 -28.15 -17.93
C GLN A 2 8.74 -28.51 -19.35
N GLN A 3 10.02 -28.36 -19.59
CA GLN A 3 10.63 -28.69 -20.87
C GLN A 3 11.77 -29.70 -20.65
N LYS A 4 11.78 -30.77 -21.46
CA LYS A 4 12.82 -31.81 -21.36
C LYS A 4 14.19 -31.20 -21.66
N ASN A 5 15.15 -31.46 -20.79
CA ASN A 5 16.54 -30.98 -20.89
C ASN A 5 16.71 -29.44 -20.79
N LEU A 6 15.71 -28.70 -20.33
CA LEU A 6 15.83 -27.28 -20.06
C LEU A 6 15.53 -27.01 -18.56
N ASN A 7 16.54 -26.58 -17.83
CA ASN A 7 16.44 -26.29 -16.39
C ASN A 7 16.24 -24.81 -16.10
N TYR A 8 16.48 -23.96 -17.10
CA TYR A 8 16.46 -22.51 -16.95
C TYR A 8 16.12 -21.84 -18.30
N PHE A 9 15.32 -20.79 -18.28
CA PHE A 9 15.05 -19.95 -19.43
C PHE A 9 14.73 -18.50 -19.02
N VAL A 10 14.90 -17.58 -19.97
CA VAL A 10 14.59 -16.15 -19.79
C VAL A 10 13.29 -15.85 -20.54
N ILE A 11 12.38 -15.15 -19.86
CA ILE A 11 11.17 -14.61 -20.49
C ILE A 11 11.52 -13.28 -21.12
N LYS A 12 11.37 -13.18 -22.42
CA LYS A 12 11.54 -11.94 -23.17
C LYS A 12 10.22 -11.18 -23.28
N GLU A 13 9.14 -11.90 -23.54
CA GLU A 13 7.79 -11.34 -23.68
C GLU A 13 6.74 -12.38 -23.29
N GLU A 14 5.54 -11.91 -22.98
CA GLU A 14 4.33 -12.69 -22.82
C GLU A 14 3.24 -12.07 -23.72
N HIS A 15 2.54 -12.90 -24.48
CA HIS A 15 1.53 -12.48 -25.45
C HIS A 15 0.12 -12.98 -25.07
N SER A 16 -0.26 -12.85 -23.79
CA SER A 16 -1.65 -13.08 -23.38
C SER A 16 -2.52 -11.95 -23.90
N GLN A 17 -3.55 -12.25 -24.67
CA GLN A 17 -4.42 -11.27 -25.29
C GLN A 17 -5.85 -11.35 -24.80
N PHE A 18 -6.50 -10.20 -24.69
CA PHE A 18 -7.90 -10.04 -24.29
C PHE A 18 -8.60 -9.17 -25.34
N ALA A 19 -9.32 -9.81 -26.25
CA ALA A 19 -10.07 -9.11 -27.30
C ALA A 19 -11.40 -8.61 -26.74
N MET A 20 -11.65 -7.31 -26.84
CA MET A 20 -12.90 -6.69 -26.40
C MET A 20 -13.92 -6.67 -27.53
N ALA A 21 -15.18 -7.01 -27.20
CA ALA A 21 -16.26 -7.07 -28.17
C ALA A 21 -16.74 -5.68 -28.64
N GLY A 22 -16.27 -4.61 -28.02
CA GLY A 22 -16.65 -3.25 -28.36
C GLY A 22 -15.81 -2.20 -27.64
N ASP A 23 -16.05 -0.93 -27.95
CA ASP A 23 -15.42 0.22 -27.34
C ASP A 23 -16.04 0.52 -25.97
N HIS A 24 -15.67 -0.30 -25.00
CA HIS A 24 -16.23 -0.30 -23.66
C HIS A 24 -15.80 0.92 -22.84
N LYS A 25 -16.62 1.31 -21.88
CA LYS A 25 -16.24 2.23 -20.82
C LYS A 25 -15.23 1.53 -19.90
N ALA A 26 -14.10 2.16 -19.64
CA ALA A 26 -13.06 1.67 -18.76
C ALA A 26 -12.75 2.67 -17.65
N PHE A 27 -12.37 2.14 -16.48
CA PHE A 27 -11.86 2.86 -15.33
C PHE A 27 -10.39 2.47 -15.16
N TRP A 28 -9.50 3.36 -15.54
CA TRP A 28 -8.09 3.02 -15.71
C TRP A 28 -7.14 4.05 -15.11
N ILE A 29 -5.94 3.60 -14.82
CA ILE A 29 -4.77 4.43 -14.50
C ILE A 29 -3.65 4.10 -15.48
N PRO A 30 -2.70 5.05 -15.72
CA PRO A 30 -1.58 4.82 -16.63
C PRO A 30 -0.78 3.57 -16.28
N GLY A 31 -0.36 2.82 -17.30
CA GLY A 31 0.57 1.72 -17.14
C GLY A 31 1.94 2.24 -16.72
N ASP A 32 2.43 1.77 -15.59
CA ASP A 32 3.66 2.26 -14.97
C ASP A 32 4.38 1.09 -14.28
N TYR A 33 5.71 1.04 -14.38
CA TYR A 33 6.50 -0.05 -13.78
C TYR A 33 6.77 0.13 -12.29
N ASP A 34 6.49 1.33 -11.74
CA ASP A 34 6.94 1.68 -10.40
C ASP A 34 5.84 2.14 -9.45
N THR A 35 4.66 2.58 -9.95
CA THR A 35 3.59 3.07 -9.07
C THR A 35 2.19 2.82 -9.61
N GLN A 36 1.22 2.68 -8.71
CA GLN A 36 -0.23 2.72 -8.96
C GLN A 36 -0.91 3.93 -8.33
N GLU A 37 -0.16 4.88 -7.85
CA GLU A 37 -0.69 6.02 -7.09
C GLU A 37 -1.18 7.14 -8.02
N TYR A 38 -2.07 6.77 -8.94
CA TYR A 38 -2.76 7.66 -9.87
C TYR A 38 -4.25 7.77 -9.52
N ASP A 39 -4.83 8.93 -9.81
CA ASP A 39 -6.28 9.06 -9.91
C ASP A 39 -6.81 8.30 -11.13
N TYR A 40 -7.96 7.65 -10.96
CA TYR A 40 -8.59 6.94 -12.07
C TYR A 40 -9.14 7.92 -13.11
N THR A 41 -9.02 7.51 -14.37
CA THR A 41 -9.67 8.13 -15.52
C THR A 41 -10.79 7.22 -16.01
N GLU A 42 -11.95 7.79 -16.26
CA GLU A 42 -13.09 7.14 -16.90
C GLU A 42 -13.15 7.58 -18.35
N SER A 43 -13.13 6.62 -19.27
CA SER A 43 -13.24 6.88 -20.72
C SER A 43 -13.63 5.63 -21.49
N LYS A 44 -13.93 5.77 -22.78
CA LYS A 44 -13.92 4.65 -23.72
C LYS A 44 -12.50 4.16 -23.97
N LEU A 45 -12.37 2.90 -24.41
CA LEU A 45 -11.07 2.30 -24.73
C LEU A 45 -10.35 3.10 -25.82
N SER A 46 -11.07 3.52 -26.88
CA SER A 46 -10.53 4.32 -27.99
C SER A 46 -9.99 5.70 -27.58
N GLU A 47 -10.38 6.21 -26.42
CA GLU A 47 -9.98 7.52 -25.91
C GLU A 47 -8.71 7.47 -25.06
N ILE A 48 -8.26 6.29 -24.61
CA ILE A 48 -7.11 6.13 -23.70
C ILE A 48 -5.87 6.83 -24.23
N ARG A 49 -5.52 6.63 -25.52
CA ARG A 49 -4.35 7.26 -26.14
C ARG A 49 -4.35 8.78 -26.01
N GLY A 50 -5.49 9.41 -26.25
CA GLY A 50 -5.63 10.87 -26.21
C GLY A 50 -5.60 11.43 -24.78
N LEU A 51 -6.00 10.65 -23.79
CA LEU A 51 -6.14 11.08 -22.39
C LEU A 51 -4.93 10.72 -21.52
N LEU A 52 -4.13 9.73 -21.93
CA LEU A 52 -3.11 9.13 -21.05
C LEU A 52 -2.08 10.14 -20.54
N GLN A 53 -1.59 11.04 -21.42
CA GLN A 53 -0.61 12.03 -21.00
C GLN A 53 -1.15 12.98 -19.92
N GLY A 54 -2.42 13.34 -19.98
CA GLY A 54 -3.09 14.16 -18.97
C GLY A 54 -3.42 13.40 -17.66
N ALA A 55 -3.40 12.09 -17.70
CA ALA A 55 -3.64 11.24 -16.54
C ALA A 55 -2.36 10.95 -15.75
N ILE A 56 -1.17 11.24 -16.30
CA ILE A 56 0.10 11.07 -15.60
C ILE A 56 0.26 12.20 -14.59
N THR A 57 0.36 11.84 -13.31
CA THR A 57 0.61 12.78 -12.21
C THR A 57 2.03 12.62 -11.67
N SER A 58 2.50 13.61 -10.93
CA SER A 58 3.82 13.54 -10.30
C SER A 58 3.80 12.57 -9.12
N ASN A 59 4.72 11.62 -9.11
CA ASN A 59 4.96 10.65 -8.05
C ASN A 59 6.47 10.53 -7.78
N ALA A 60 6.84 9.95 -6.65
CA ALA A 60 8.24 9.81 -6.25
C ALA A 60 9.05 8.91 -7.20
N SER A 61 8.42 7.86 -7.72
CA SER A 61 8.94 7.09 -8.84
C SER A 61 7.83 6.89 -9.86
N GLN A 62 8.14 7.08 -11.14
CA GLN A 62 7.15 6.92 -12.21
C GLN A 62 7.86 6.54 -13.51
N THR A 63 7.35 5.49 -14.16
CA THR A 63 7.90 4.98 -15.43
C THR A 63 6.77 4.48 -16.32
N PRO A 64 5.93 5.39 -16.89
CA PRO A 64 4.96 5.04 -17.92
C PRO A 64 5.65 4.45 -19.14
N PHE A 65 5.09 3.38 -19.70
CA PHE A 65 5.78 2.61 -20.75
C PHE A 65 5.16 2.70 -22.13
N SER A 66 3.91 3.16 -22.26
CA SER A 66 3.18 3.18 -23.52
C SER A 66 2.09 4.24 -23.53
N PRO A 67 1.77 4.84 -24.70
CA PRO A 67 0.66 5.80 -24.80
C PRO A 67 -0.75 5.13 -24.68
N THR A 68 -0.83 3.81 -24.64
CA THR A 68 -2.06 3.03 -24.46
C THR A 68 -1.92 1.98 -23.35
N GLY A 69 -0.86 2.09 -22.54
CA GLY A 69 -0.61 1.20 -21.42
C GLY A 69 -1.46 1.55 -20.21
N VAL A 70 -2.08 0.54 -19.60
CA VAL A 70 -2.88 0.67 -18.38
C VAL A 70 -2.50 -0.37 -17.34
N GLN A 71 -2.84 -0.11 -16.09
CA GLN A 71 -2.61 -1.05 -14.98
C GLN A 71 -3.69 -2.13 -14.93
N THR A 72 -3.37 -3.26 -14.33
CA THR A 72 -4.34 -4.17 -13.75
C THR A 72 -4.47 -3.87 -12.24
N SER A 73 -5.59 -4.11 -11.55
CA SER A 73 -6.86 -4.62 -12.06
C SER A 73 -7.57 -3.55 -12.91
N LEU A 74 -8.03 -3.93 -14.07
CA LEU A 74 -8.76 -3.03 -14.97
C LEU A 74 -10.25 -3.35 -14.91
N GLN A 75 -11.07 -2.37 -14.52
CA GLN A 75 -12.53 -2.48 -14.50
C GLN A 75 -13.12 -1.82 -15.74
N MET A 76 -14.06 -2.51 -16.38
CA MET A 76 -14.79 -2.01 -17.54
C MET A 76 -16.29 -2.25 -17.39
N LYS A 77 -17.09 -1.50 -18.18
CA LYS A 77 -18.54 -1.70 -18.35
C LYS A 77 -18.89 -1.64 -19.82
N THR A 78 -19.61 -2.64 -20.30
CA THR A 78 -20.08 -2.69 -21.69
C THR A 78 -21.36 -1.87 -21.89
N ALA A 79 -21.68 -1.54 -23.14
CA ALA A 79 -22.90 -0.78 -23.44
C ALA A 79 -24.20 -1.52 -23.13
N ASP A 80 -24.16 -2.85 -23.15
CA ASP A 80 -25.28 -3.75 -22.80
C ASP A 80 -25.31 -4.14 -21.31
N GLY A 81 -24.44 -3.53 -20.49
CA GLY A 81 -24.53 -3.58 -19.02
C GLY A 81 -23.68 -4.64 -18.35
N LEU A 82 -22.78 -5.34 -19.05
CA LEU A 82 -21.84 -6.26 -18.42
C LEU A 82 -20.69 -5.52 -17.76
N TYR A 83 -20.28 -5.98 -16.60
CA TYR A 83 -19.08 -5.56 -15.89
C TYR A 83 -17.96 -6.58 -16.17
N ILE A 84 -16.78 -6.09 -16.53
CA ILE A 84 -15.61 -6.92 -16.87
C ILE A 84 -14.42 -6.44 -16.03
N ASN A 85 -13.79 -7.37 -15.34
CA ASN A 85 -12.53 -7.10 -14.62
C ASN A 85 -11.41 -7.98 -15.15
N LEU A 86 -10.28 -7.37 -15.52
CA LEU A 86 -9.06 -8.05 -15.92
C LEU A 86 -8.00 -7.89 -14.85
N HIS A 87 -7.44 -9.00 -14.38
CA HIS A 87 -6.38 -9.00 -13.36
C HIS A 87 -5.46 -10.22 -13.49
N GLU A 88 -4.61 -10.40 -12.50
CA GLU A 88 -3.75 -11.56 -12.31
C GLU A 88 -3.84 -12.08 -10.88
N ALA A 89 -3.52 -13.36 -10.68
CA ALA A 89 -3.51 -13.97 -9.36
C ALA A 89 -2.27 -14.84 -9.14
N ALA A 90 -1.88 -15.01 -7.88
CA ALA A 90 -0.73 -15.81 -7.47
C ALA A 90 0.58 -15.37 -8.15
N LEU A 91 0.89 -14.08 -8.05
CA LEU A 91 2.13 -13.51 -8.58
C LEU A 91 3.32 -13.92 -7.69
N VAL A 92 3.95 -15.00 -8.06
CA VAL A 92 5.10 -15.58 -7.37
C VAL A 92 6.21 -15.82 -8.38
N ASP A 93 7.43 -15.36 -8.10
CA ASP A 93 8.61 -15.50 -8.93
C ASP A 93 8.39 -15.09 -10.40
N TYR A 94 7.72 -13.96 -10.59
CA TYR A 94 7.34 -13.46 -11.91
C TYR A 94 7.18 -11.93 -11.90
N SER A 95 7.23 -11.28 -13.07
CA SER A 95 6.95 -9.84 -13.21
C SER A 95 5.46 -9.57 -13.27
N CYS A 96 5.05 -8.39 -12.80
CA CYS A 96 3.67 -7.94 -12.91
C CYS A 96 3.22 -7.80 -14.35
N MET A 97 1.96 -8.15 -14.59
CA MET A 97 1.27 -7.89 -15.84
C MET A 97 0.64 -6.49 -15.82
N HIS A 98 1.00 -5.67 -16.79
CA HIS A 98 0.24 -4.51 -17.25
C HIS A 98 -0.45 -4.88 -18.55
N LEU A 99 -1.29 -4.00 -19.07
CA LEU A 99 -2.01 -4.19 -20.32
C LEU A 99 -1.65 -3.07 -21.29
N ASN A 100 -1.29 -3.43 -22.52
CA ASN A 100 -1.10 -2.49 -23.61
C ASN A 100 -2.24 -2.64 -24.60
N LEU A 101 -2.93 -1.56 -24.92
CA LEU A 101 -4.11 -1.61 -25.79
C LEU A 101 -3.69 -1.36 -27.25
N ASP A 102 -4.01 -2.31 -28.13
CA ASP A 102 -4.22 -2.03 -29.55
C ASP A 102 -5.60 -1.34 -29.69
N ASP A 103 -5.57 -0.01 -29.76
CA ASP A 103 -6.77 0.81 -29.77
C ASP A 103 -7.51 0.84 -31.11
N GLN A 104 -6.93 0.24 -32.16
CA GLN A 104 -7.61 0.04 -33.45
C GLN A 104 -8.44 -1.24 -33.45
N ASN A 105 -7.90 -2.31 -32.89
CA ASN A 105 -8.55 -3.63 -32.84
C ASN A 105 -9.24 -3.93 -31.51
N LEU A 106 -9.10 -3.06 -30.51
CA LEU A 106 -9.60 -3.20 -29.14
C LEU A 106 -9.12 -4.50 -28.46
N ILE A 107 -7.83 -4.75 -28.59
CA ILE A 107 -7.17 -5.93 -27.99
C ILE A 107 -6.17 -5.46 -26.93
N PHE A 108 -6.36 -5.87 -25.69
CA PHE A 108 -5.31 -5.76 -24.68
C PHE A 108 -4.32 -6.88 -24.81
N GLU A 109 -3.05 -6.58 -24.77
CA GLU A 109 -1.96 -7.54 -24.69
C GLU A 109 -1.20 -7.36 -23.37
N SER A 110 -0.82 -8.47 -22.75
CA SER A 110 -0.01 -8.45 -21.53
C SER A 110 1.32 -7.73 -21.80
N TRP A 111 1.71 -6.91 -20.82
CA TRP A 111 2.96 -6.17 -20.87
C TRP A 111 3.67 -6.32 -19.52
N LEU A 112 4.73 -7.13 -19.49
CA LEU A 112 5.44 -7.42 -18.26
C LEU A 112 6.46 -6.33 -17.92
N THR A 113 6.64 -6.07 -16.63
CA THR A 113 7.69 -5.18 -16.13
C THR A 113 9.06 -5.76 -16.43
N PRO A 114 9.98 -5.02 -17.07
CA PRO A 114 11.34 -5.48 -17.36
C PRO A 114 12.27 -5.35 -16.15
N ASP A 115 13.40 -6.03 -16.22
CA ASP A 115 14.60 -5.74 -15.44
C ASP A 115 15.50 -4.70 -16.13
N ALA A 116 16.66 -4.42 -15.55
CA ALA A 116 17.65 -3.48 -16.08
C ALA A 116 18.19 -3.83 -17.48
N LYS A 117 18.00 -5.06 -17.96
CA LYS A 117 18.43 -5.53 -19.27
C LYS A 117 17.28 -5.63 -20.26
N GLY A 118 16.06 -5.34 -19.82
CA GLY A 118 14.84 -5.49 -20.60
C GLY A 118 14.23 -6.90 -20.54
N ASP A 119 14.81 -7.83 -19.78
CA ASP A 119 14.27 -9.17 -19.58
C ASP A 119 13.07 -9.13 -18.62
N LYS A 120 12.08 -9.98 -18.86
CA LYS A 120 10.82 -9.96 -18.10
C LYS A 120 10.79 -10.97 -16.96
N GLY A 121 11.66 -11.97 -16.98
CA GLY A 121 11.77 -12.93 -15.91
C GLY A 121 12.80 -14.01 -16.20
N TYR A 122 13.27 -14.62 -15.12
CA TYR A 122 14.25 -15.70 -15.13
C TYR A 122 13.60 -16.91 -14.46
N MET A 123 13.32 -17.95 -15.22
CA MET A 123 12.54 -19.09 -14.76
C MET A 123 13.39 -20.34 -14.66
N GLN A 124 13.25 -21.05 -13.55
CA GLN A 124 13.84 -22.36 -13.35
C GLN A 124 12.73 -23.43 -13.41
N THR A 125 12.94 -24.47 -14.21
CA THR A 125 11.93 -25.52 -14.37
C THR A 125 12.03 -26.60 -13.30
N PRO A 126 10.92 -27.21 -12.82
CA PRO A 126 9.53 -26.87 -13.20
C PRO A 126 9.06 -25.56 -12.58
N CYS A 127 8.28 -24.76 -13.33
CA CYS A 127 7.77 -23.49 -12.89
C CYS A 127 6.31 -23.26 -13.31
N ARG A 128 5.67 -22.27 -12.67
CA ARG A 128 4.32 -21.81 -12.99
C ARG A 128 4.35 -20.32 -13.26
N SER A 129 3.56 -19.85 -14.22
CA SER A 129 3.23 -18.44 -14.38
C SER A 129 2.07 -18.08 -13.47
N PRO A 130 1.89 -16.78 -13.12
CA PRO A 130 0.67 -16.30 -12.49
C PRO A 130 -0.55 -16.60 -13.36
N TRP A 131 -1.73 -16.63 -12.73
CA TRP A 131 -3.00 -16.72 -13.43
C TRP A 131 -3.33 -15.38 -14.10
N ARG A 132 -3.94 -15.44 -15.29
CA ARG A 132 -4.58 -14.31 -15.95
C ARG A 132 -6.07 -14.45 -15.72
N THR A 133 -6.69 -13.47 -15.04
CA THR A 133 -8.07 -13.58 -14.56
C THR A 133 -9.00 -12.65 -15.30
N VAL A 134 -10.19 -13.16 -15.61
CA VAL A 134 -11.30 -12.40 -16.19
C VAL A 134 -12.54 -12.69 -15.36
N ILE A 135 -13.14 -11.65 -14.79
CA ILE A 135 -14.42 -11.74 -14.09
C ILE A 135 -15.45 -10.99 -14.93
N VAL A 136 -16.56 -11.63 -15.25
CA VAL A 136 -17.67 -11.03 -16.03
C VAL A 136 -18.99 -11.29 -15.33
N SER A 137 -19.79 -10.24 -15.14
CA SER A 137 -21.15 -10.35 -14.59
C SER A 137 -22.03 -9.23 -15.14
N ASP A 138 -23.34 -9.44 -15.14
CA ASP A 138 -24.35 -8.41 -15.36
C ASP A 138 -24.71 -7.63 -14.07
N ASP A 139 -24.04 -7.97 -12.96
CA ASP A 139 -24.22 -7.32 -11.68
C ASP A 139 -22.86 -6.85 -11.12
N ALA A 140 -22.71 -5.55 -10.89
CA ALA A 140 -21.48 -4.97 -10.32
C ALA A 140 -21.13 -5.56 -8.95
N ARG A 141 -22.12 -6.00 -8.17
CA ARG A 141 -21.91 -6.60 -6.84
C ARG A 141 -21.11 -7.90 -6.89
N ASP A 142 -21.25 -8.66 -7.98
CA ASP A 142 -20.51 -9.91 -8.16
C ASP A 142 -19.02 -9.68 -8.36
N ILE A 143 -18.64 -8.56 -8.99
CA ILE A 143 -17.22 -8.17 -9.09
C ILE A 143 -16.65 -7.97 -7.69
N LEU A 144 -17.34 -7.23 -6.83
CA LEU A 144 -16.92 -6.95 -5.45
C LEU A 144 -16.91 -8.19 -4.56
N ALA A 145 -17.87 -9.09 -4.77
CA ALA A 145 -18.02 -10.33 -3.98
C ALA A 145 -17.10 -11.47 -4.45
N SER A 146 -16.47 -11.33 -5.61
CA SER A 146 -15.66 -12.38 -6.22
C SER A 146 -14.46 -12.74 -5.34
N LYS A 147 -14.30 -14.02 -5.08
CA LYS A 147 -13.13 -14.61 -4.39
C LYS A 147 -12.17 -15.29 -5.37
N LEU A 148 -12.32 -15.05 -6.67
CA LEU A 148 -11.53 -15.75 -7.70
C LEU A 148 -10.04 -15.56 -7.48
N THR A 149 -9.58 -14.31 -7.34
CA THR A 149 -8.16 -13.99 -7.16
C THR A 149 -7.58 -14.67 -5.91
N LEU A 150 -8.29 -14.66 -4.80
CA LEU A 150 -7.87 -15.35 -3.57
C LEU A 150 -7.82 -16.87 -3.77
N ASN A 151 -8.85 -17.45 -4.40
CA ASN A 151 -8.98 -18.90 -4.54
C ASN A 151 -7.96 -19.53 -5.50
N LEU A 152 -7.35 -18.75 -6.37
CA LEU A 152 -6.30 -19.18 -7.28
C LEU A 152 -4.90 -19.22 -6.61
N ASN A 153 -4.79 -18.78 -5.37
CA ASN A 153 -3.57 -18.90 -4.56
C ASN A 153 -3.53 -20.20 -3.78
N GLU A 154 -2.33 -20.64 -3.44
CA GLU A 154 -2.12 -21.83 -2.62
C GLU A 154 -2.77 -21.65 -1.22
N PRO A 155 -3.12 -22.72 -0.52
CA PRO A 155 -3.56 -22.65 0.86
C PRO A 155 -2.57 -21.93 1.78
N CYS A 156 -3.00 -21.58 2.99
CA CYS A 156 -2.14 -20.98 4.01
C CYS A 156 -0.85 -21.77 4.22
N ALA A 157 0.28 -21.09 4.15
CA ALA A 157 1.61 -21.68 4.30
C ALA A 157 2.00 -21.96 5.76
N TYR A 158 1.21 -21.46 6.73
CA TYR A 158 1.53 -21.53 8.16
C TYR A 158 0.62 -22.52 8.89
N GLU A 159 1.21 -23.34 9.75
CA GLU A 159 0.47 -24.25 10.63
C GLU A 159 -0.24 -23.51 11.77
N ASP A 160 0.42 -22.48 12.33
CA ASP A 160 -0.11 -21.63 13.39
C ASP A 160 -0.27 -20.19 12.92
N VAL A 161 -1.49 -19.69 12.90
CA VAL A 161 -1.86 -18.31 12.59
C VAL A 161 -2.47 -17.57 13.79
N SER A 162 -2.42 -18.15 14.97
CA SER A 162 -3.05 -17.60 16.19
C SER A 162 -2.45 -16.25 16.63
N TRP A 163 -1.22 -15.96 16.21
CA TRP A 163 -0.50 -14.72 16.46
C TRP A 163 -0.89 -13.57 15.52
N ILE A 164 -1.56 -13.86 14.39
CA ILE A 164 -2.05 -12.88 13.45
C ILE A 164 -3.40 -12.36 13.92
N LYS A 165 -3.53 -11.07 14.13
CA LYS A 165 -4.76 -10.44 14.60
C LYS A 165 -5.12 -9.24 13.70
N PRO A 166 -6.41 -9.05 13.38
CA PRO A 166 -6.88 -7.78 12.85
C PRO A 166 -6.56 -6.64 13.82
N VAL A 167 -6.24 -5.46 13.26
CA VAL A 167 -5.72 -4.32 14.02
C VAL A 167 -6.46 -3.04 13.67
N LYS A 168 -6.86 -2.32 14.69
CA LYS A 168 -7.25 -0.92 14.59
C LYS A 168 -6.12 -0.06 15.16
N TYR A 169 -5.61 0.90 14.38
CA TYR A 169 -4.44 1.67 14.78
C TYR A 169 -4.59 3.16 14.51
N ILE A 170 -3.80 3.96 15.20
CA ILE A 170 -3.57 5.38 14.95
C ILE A 170 -2.08 5.58 14.67
N GLY A 171 -1.66 6.77 14.23
CA GLY A 171 -0.25 6.97 13.92
C GLY A 171 0.25 8.40 14.03
N VAL A 172 1.50 8.52 14.46
CA VAL A 172 2.34 9.69 14.25
C VAL A 172 2.76 9.66 12.78
N TRP A 173 1.94 10.24 11.92
CA TRP A 173 2.06 10.18 10.46
C TRP A 173 1.44 11.39 9.75
N TRP A 174 0.12 11.62 9.89
CA TRP A 174 -0.60 12.65 9.12
C TRP A 174 -0.04 14.05 9.30
N GLU A 175 0.44 14.38 10.49
CA GLU A 175 1.05 15.68 10.76
C GLU A 175 2.35 15.93 9.96
N MET A 176 3.10 14.88 9.58
CA MET A 176 4.26 15.01 8.72
C MET A 176 3.84 15.13 7.25
N ILE A 177 2.91 14.31 6.80
CA ILE A 177 2.36 14.37 5.44
C ILE A 177 1.83 15.77 5.13
N THR A 178 1.20 16.40 6.10
CA THR A 178 0.64 17.75 5.95
C THR A 178 1.62 18.90 6.23
N GLY A 179 2.87 18.58 6.56
CA GLY A 179 3.91 19.56 6.83
C GLY A 179 3.82 20.28 8.19
N LYS A 180 2.92 19.86 9.08
CA LYS A 180 2.80 20.39 10.43
C LYS A 180 4.01 20.02 11.31
N SER A 181 4.58 18.85 11.09
CA SER A 181 5.76 18.32 11.76
C SER A 181 6.72 17.69 10.74
N SER A 182 7.86 17.17 11.18
CA SER A 182 8.86 16.52 10.34
C SER A 182 9.18 15.11 10.80
N TRP A 183 9.61 14.26 9.86
CA TRP A 183 10.25 12.97 10.17
C TRP A 183 11.67 13.15 10.70
N SER A 184 12.37 14.21 10.26
CA SER A 184 13.75 14.51 10.64
C SER A 184 13.84 15.15 12.04
N TYR A 185 14.89 14.81 12.77
CA TYR A 185 15.20 15.34 14.09
C TYR A 185 15.79 16.74 14.05
N THR A 186 16.67 17.02 13.07
CA THR A 186 17.50 18.23 13.03
C THR A 186 17.51 18.86 11.65
N ASP A 187 17.81 20.16 11.60
CA ASP A 187 18.10 20.90 10.37
C ASP A 187 19.62 21.10 10.16
N ASP A 188 20.47 20.61 11.06
CA ASP A 188 21.93 20.79 11.01
C ASP A 188 22.66 19.77 10.12
N VAL A 189 21.99 18.73 9.65
CA VAL A 189 22.56 17.62 8.87
C VAL A 189 22.03 17.65 7.45
N TYR A 190 22.94 17.73 6.47
CA TYR A 190 22.60 17.71 5.04
C TYR A 190 22.99 16.42 4.34
N SER A 191 23.79 15.58 4.98
CA SER A 191 24.18 14.27 4.46
C SER A 191 24.42 13.31 5.59
N VAL A 192 23.58 12.29 5.66
CA VAL A 192 23.65 11.25 6.70
C VAL A 192 24.60 10.14 6.26
N LYS A 193 25.48 9.74 7.17
CA LYS A 193 26.34 8.56 7.03
C LYS A 193 26.08 7.62 8.18
N LEU A 194 25.51 6.46 7.89
CA LEU A 194 25.16 5.46 8.89
C LEU A 194 26.37 5.11 9.77
N GLY A 195 26.17 5.14 11.10
CA GLY A 195 27.19 4.85 12.08
C GLY A 195 28.32 5.90 12.21
N GLN A 196 28.23 7.04 11.51
CA GLN A 196 29.22 8.13 11.56
C GLN A 196 28.61 9.49 11.92
N THR A 197 27.39 9.77 11.45
CA THR A 197 26.68 11.01 11.82
C THR A 197 26.34 10.97 13.29
N ASP A 198 26.82 11.96 14.03
CA ASP A 198 26.70 12.05 15.50
C ASP A 198 25.57 13.05 15.85
N TYR A 199 24.37 12.54 16.04
CA TYR A 199 23.20 13.35 16.39
C TYR A 199 23.29 14.00 17.77
N SER A 200 24.15 13.52 18.66
CA SER A 200 24.38 14.17 19.98
C SER A 200 24.99 15.57 19.86
N LYS A 201 25.61 15.89 18.72
CA LYS A 201 26.20 17.19 18.39
C LYS A 201 25.28 18.12 17.61
N THR A 202 24.08 17.68 17.28
CA THR A 202 23.11 18.47 16.52
C THR A 202 22.07 19.11 17.44
N LYS A 203 21.38 20.14 16.95
CA LYS A 203 20.26 20.76 17.66
C LYS A 203 18.94 20.16 17.15
N PRO A 204 18.00 19.81 18.06
CA PRO A 204 16.66 19.46 17.65
C PRO A 204 16.02 20.62 16.86
N SER A 205 15.34 20.28 15.75
CA SER A 205 14.60 21.28 14.94
C SER A 205 13.38 21.85 15.69
N GLY A 206 12.91 21.15 16.72
CA GLY A 206 11.65 21.46 17.43
C GLY A 206 10.39 21.04 16.67
N ARG A 207 10.55 20.44 15.45
CA ARG A 207 9.44 20.00 14.62
C ARG A 207 9.34 18.46 14.50
N HIS A 208 10.30 17.72 15.07
CA HIS A 208 10.34 16.26 15.03
C HIS A 208 9.10 15.66 15.70
N ALA A 209 8.33 14.86 14.96
CA ALA A 209 7.09 14.31 15.46
C ALA A 209 7.25 13.09 16.35
N ALA A 210 8.23 12.21 16.03
CA ALA A 210 8.45 10.96 16.74
C ALA A 210 9.26 11.15 18.05
N ASN A 211 8.85 12.09 18.90
CA ASN A 211 9.47 12.32 20.20
C ASN A 211 8.70 11.65 21.35
N ASN A 212 9.38 11.46 22.47
CA ASN A 212 8.82 10.74 23.62
C ASN A 212 7.48 11.29 24.11
N ASP A 213 7.35 12.60 24.21
CA ASP A 213 6.14 13.22 24.78
C ASP A 213 4.94 13.05 23.85
N LYS A 214 5.15 13.27 22.54
CA LYS A 214 4.09 13.09 21.55
C LYS A 214 3.66 11.63 21.44
N VAL A 215 4.60 10.71 21.38
CA VAL A 215 4.29 9.28 21.28
C VAL A 215 3.53 8.80 22.51
N LYS A 216 3.87 9.26 23.73
CA LYS A 216 3.09 8.98 24.95
C LYS A 216 1.65 9.49 24.83
N ARG A 217 1.43 10.69 24.29
CA ARG A 217 0.09 11.22 24.05
C ARG A 217 -0.72 10.31 23.13
N TYR A 218 -0.10 9.81 22.05
CA TYR A 218 -0.77 8.86 21.14
C TYR A 218 -1.05 7.51 21.81
N ILE A 219 -0.15 7.03 22.68
CA ILE A 219 -0.34 5.81 23.48
C ILE A 219 -1.54 5.98 24.42
N ASP A 220 -1.61 7.11 25.14
CA ASP A 220 -2.73 7.40 26.05
C ASP A 220 -4.06 7.48 25.28
N PHE A 221 -4.09 8.20 24.17
CA PHE A 221 -5.27 8.30 23.31
C PHE A 221 -5.73 6.94 22.77
N ALA A 222 -4.81 6.13 22.27
CA ALA A 222 -5.11 4.80 21.75
C ALA A 222 -5.68 3.88 22.86
N SER A 223 -5.07 3.91 24.04
CA SER A 223 -5.54 3.14 25.20
C SER A 223 -6.93 3.55 25.65
N GLU A 224 -7.19 4.88 25.75
CA GLU A 224 -8.48 5.41 26.18
C GLU A 224 -9.61 5.06 25.20
N HIS A 225 -9.29 4.98 23.90
CA HIS A 225 -10.29 4.82 22.84
C HIS A 225 -10.34 3.41 22.22
N GLY A 226 -9.61 2.44 22.79
CA GLY A 226 -9.70 1.02 22.39
C GLY A 226 -9.01 0.70 21.06
N PHE A 227 -7.94 1.43 20.74
CA PHE A 227 -7.07 1.09 19.60
C PHE A 227 -5.99 0.07 20.04
N ASP A 228 -5.62 -0.80 19.11
CA ASP A 228 -4.68 -1.88 19.36
C ASP A 228 -3.22 -1.44 19.26
N GLN A 229 -2.95 -0.55 18.29
CA GLN A 229 -1.58 -0.18 17.94
C GLN A 229 -1.43 1.29 17.58
N ILE A 230 -0.19 1.77 17.70
CA ILE A 230 0.24 3.11 17.31
C ILE A 230 1.42 3.00 16.34
N LEU A 231 1.24 3.42 15.09
CA LEU A 231 2.33 3.60 14.14
C LEU A 231 3.16 4.83 14.55
N VAL A 232 4.49 4.72 14.51
CA VAL A 232 5.38 5.87 14.70
C VAL A 232 6.37 5.92 13.55
N GLU A 233 6.15 6.84 12.63
CA GLU A 233 7.12 7.14 11.57
C GLU A 233 8.17 8.15 12.04
N GLY A 234 9.35 8.15 11.44
CA GLY A 234 10.41 9.09 11.77
C GLY A 234 11.15 8.78 13.07
N TRP A 235 11.01 7.58 13.62
CA TRP A 235 11.58 7.20 14.91
C TRP A 235 13.11 7.02 14.90
N ASN A 236 13.68 6.65 13.74
CA ASN A 236 15.08 6.25 13.56
C ASN A 236 15.91 7.29 12.80
N GLU A 237 17.22 7.28 12.98
CA GLU A 237 18.17 8.17 12.31
C GLU A 237 18.17 8.00 10.78
N GLY A 238 18.28 9.11 10.04
CA GLY A 238 18.46 9.10 8.57
C GLY A 238 17.50 9.96 7.76
N TRP A 239 16.46 10.49 8.36
CA TRP A 239 15.39 11.21 7.63
C TRP A 239 15.80 12.61 7.11
N GLU A 240 16.95 13.13 7.49
CA GLU A 240 17.46 14.41 7.00
C GLU A 240 17.89 14.33 5.52
N ASP A 241 18.20 13.12 5.04
CA ASP A 241 18.83 12.92 3.73
C ASP A 241 18.33 11.63 3.04
N TRP A 242 17.03 11.33 3.17
CA TRP A 242 16.45 10.09 2.65
C TRP A 242 15.80 10.24 1.28
N PHE A 243 15.06 11.32 1.07
CA PHE A 243 14.19 11.49 -0.09
C PHE A 243 14.96 11.94 -1.33
N GLY A 244 14.72 11.25 -2.45
CA GLY A 244 15.23 11.65 -3.77
C GLY A 244 16.73 11.47 -4.00
N ASN A 245 17.49 11.03 -3.01
CA ASN A 245 18.96 10.94 -3.09
C ASN A 245 19.47 9.63 -3.67
N SER A 246 18.62 8.62 -3.83
CA SER A 246 18.96 7.28 -4.34
C SER A 246 20.23 6.69 -3.68
N LYS A 247 20.26 6.74 -2.35
CA LYS A 247 21.40 6.28 -1.54
C LYS A 247 21.27 4.79 -1.21
N ASP A 248 22.34 4.02 -1.33
CA ASP A 248 22.33 2.60 -0.96
C ASP A 248 22.25 2.39 0.58
N TYR A 249 22.86 3.26 1.38
CA TYR A 249 22.86 3.16 2.84
C TYR A 249 22.12 4.35 3.46
N VAL A 250 20.79 4.20 3.66
CA VAL A 250 19.94 5.28 4.20
C VAL A 250 19.62 5.05 5.67
N PHE A 251 19.08 3.87 6.03
CA PHE A 251 18.63 3.52 7.37
C PHE A 251 19.29 2.21 7.84
N ASP A 252 19.47 2.07 9.15
CA ASP A 252 19.95 0.82 9.77
C ASP A 252 18.85 0.03 10.50
N PHE A 253 17.66 0.64 10.64
CA PHE A 253 16.44 0.05 11.22
C PHE A 253 16.56 -0.37 12.71
N VAL A 254 17.55 0.11 13.42
CA VAL A 254 17.77 -0.22 14.85
C VAL A 254 18.22 0.97 15.70
N THR A 255 18.60 2.09 15.09
CA THR A 255 19.12 3.26 15.82
C THR A 255 18.06 4.36 15.90
N PRO A 256 17.44 4.60 17.07
CA PRO A 256 16.48 5.66 17.26
C PRO A 256 17.14 7.04 17.32
N TYR A 257 16.37 8.08 17.01
CA TYR A 257 16.77 9.45 17.32
C TYR A 257 16.92 9.68 18.83
N PRO A 258 17.70 10.71 19.25
CA PRO A 258 17.99 10.96 20.68
C PRO A 258 16.75 11.22 21.55
N ASP A 259 15.65 11.70 20.95
CA ASP A 259 14.39 12.01 21.63
C ASP A 259 13.34 10.90 21.53
N PHE A 260 13.71 9.72 21.01
CA PHE A 260 12.85 8.54 20.93
C PHE A 260 13.42 7.36 21.72
N ASP A 261 12.95 7.17 22.94
CA ASP A 261 13.37 6.04 23.81
C ASP A 261 12.51 4.80 23.54
N VAL A 262 13.01 3.91 22.69
CA VAL A 262 12.34 2.67 22.27
C VAL A 262 11.89 1.82 23.45
N LYS A 263 12.76 1.63 24.45
CA LYS A 263 12.48 0.75 25.59
C LYS A 263 11.42 1.33 26.51
N MET A 264 11.57 2.61 26.84
CA MET A 264 10.63 3.31 27.70
C MET A 264 9.25 3.39 27.04
N LEU A 265 9.17 3.72 25.76
CA LEU A 265 7.90 3.88 25.03
C LEU A 265 7.18 2.53 24.87
N ASN A 266 7.88 1.44 24.55
CA ASN A 266 7.27 0.12 24.47
C ASN A 266 6.81 -0.41 25.85
N ALA A 267 7.58 -0.13 26.92
CA ALA A 267 7.14 -0.45 28.27
C ALA A 267 5.89 0.32 28.67
N TYR A 268 5.83 1.61 28.36
CA TYR A 268 4.67 2.47 28.60
C TYR A 268 3.44 2.00 27.81
N ALA A 269 3.61 1.71 26.52
CA ALA A 269 2.54 1.17 25.69
C ALA A 269 1.98 -0.14 26.23
N LYS A 270 2.86 -1.05 26.67
CA LYS A 270 2.46 -2.33 27.29
C LYS A 270 1.68 -2.13 28.58
N GLU A 271 2.08 -1.18 29.43
CA GLU A 271 1.35 -0.82 30.66
C GLU A 271 -0.06 -0.32 30.33
N LYS A 272 -0.21 0.42 29.25
CA LYS A 272 -1.48 0.95 28.75
C LYS A 272 -2.32 -0.04 27.94
N GLY A 273 -1.82 -1.28 27.72
CA GLY A 273 -2.54 -2.32 26.98
C GLY A 273 -2.53 -2.17 25.47
N VAL A 274 -1.62 -1.36 24.91
CA VAL A 274 -1.46 -1.13 23.47
C VAL A 274 -0.04 -1.49 23.03
N LYS A 275 0.20 -1.54 21.72
CA LYS A 275 1.53 -1.80 21.15
C LYS A 275 1.96 -0.69 20.19
N LEU A 276 3.24 -0.49 20.05
CA LEU A 276 3.79 0.28 18.95
C LEU A 276 3.86 -0.60 17.69
N MET A 277 3.56 0.00 16.54
CA MET A 277 3.82 -0.56 15.21
C MET A 277 5.12 0.05 14.69
N MET A 278 6.02 -0.80 14.22
CA MET A 278 7.30 -0.38 13.65
C MET A 278 7.09 0.25 12.28
N HIS A 279 7.97 1.19 11.94
CA HIS A 279 8.09 1.74 10.59
C HIS A 279 9.49 1.49 10.02
N HIS A 280 9.55 0.85 8.86
CA HIS A 280 10.76 0.64 8.08
C HIS A 280 10.61 1.31 6.71
N GLU A 281 10.92 2.61 6.61
CA GLU A 281 11.13 3.24 5.32
C GLU A 281 12.47 2.81 4.74
N THR A 282 12.49 2.34 3.51
CA THR A 282 13.71 1.86 2.85
C THR A 282 14.33 2.88 1.91
N SER A 283 13.60 3.96 1.56
CA SER A 283 13.96 4.89 0.47
C SER A 283 14.27 4.14 -0.84
N ALA A 284 13.53 3.07 -1.09
CA ALA A 284 13.69 2.12 -2.19
C ALA A 284 15.07 1.43 -2.25
N SER A 285 15.93 1.59 -1.22
CA SER A 285 17.19 0.85 -1.12
C SER A 285 16.94 -0.54 -0.54
N VAL A 286 16.42 -1.42 -1.36
CA VAL A 286 16.04 -2.78 -1.00
C VAL A 286 17.23 -3.61 -0.60
N ARG A 287 18.34 -3.43 -1.31
CA ARG A 287 19.60 -4.09 -1.00
C ARG A 287 20.12 -3.75 0.40
N ASN A 288 19.95 -2.50 0.82
CA ASN A 288 20.26 -2.08 2.20
C ASN A 288 19.29 -2.71 3.21
N TYR A 289 18.00 -2.75 2.88
CA TYR A 289 16.98 -3.35 3.75
C TYR A 289 17.25 -4.83 3.98
N GLU A 290 17.51 -5.59 2.92
CA GLU A 290 17.82 -7.03 3.05
C GLU A 290 19.06 -7.32 3.90
N ARG A 291 20.11 -6.49 3.81
CA ARG A 291 21.31 -6.62 4.68
C ARG A 291 21.01 -6.49 6.16
N HIS A 292 19.97 -5.70 6.51
CA HIS A 292 19.64 -5.39 7.89
C HIS A 292 18.41 -6.18 8.39
N LEU A 293 17.72 -6.91 7.54
CA LEU A 293 16.39 -7.43 7.80
C LEU A 293 16.32 -8.33 9.05
N ASP A 294 17.24 -9.29 9.19
CA ASP A 294 17.29 -10.16 10.37
C ASP A 294 17.53 -9.35 11.65
N LYS A 295 18.48 -8.42 11.60
CA LYS A 295 18.80 -7.55 12.75
C LYS A 295 17.62 -6.63 13.09
N ALA A 296 16.94 -6.10 12.08
CA ALA A 296 15.77 -5.23 12.25
C ALA A 296 14.58 -5.99 12.87
N TYR A 297 14.29 -7.19 12.39
CA TYR A 297 13.21 -8.01 12.95
C TYR A 297 13.55 -8.52 14.35
N GLN A 298 14.80 -8.90 14.61
CA GLN A 298 15.21 -9.24 15.98
C GLN A 298 15.08 -8.05 16.92
N PHE A 299 15.48 -6.85 16.50
CA PHE A 299 15.29 -5.62 17.26
C PHE A 299 13.82 -5.35 17.60
N MET A 300 12.92 -5.61 16.66
CA MET A 300 11.47 -5.51 16.89
C MET A 300 11.02 -6.45 18.00
N ILE A 301 11.40 -7.72 17.92
CA ILE A 301 11.00 -8.73 18.93
C ILE A 301 11.57 -8.39 20.31
N ASP A 302 12.84 -7.99 20.38
CA ASP A 302 13.51 -7.62 21.63
C ASP A 302 12.83 -6.43 22.32
N ASN A 303 12.14 -5.56 21.55
CA ASN A 303 11.45 -4.39 22.06
C ASN A 303 9.91 -4.51 22.07
N GLY A 304 9.36 -5.68 21.77
CA GLY A 304 7.92 -5.99 21.92
C GLY A 304 7.02 -5.60 20.74
N TYR A 305 7.59 -5.25 19.58
CA TYR A 305 6.84 -5.03 18.34
C TYR A 305 6.38 -6.37 17.73
N ASN A 306 5.22 -6.36 17.08
CA ASN A 306 4.70 -7.52 16.34
C ASN A 306 4.11 -7.17 14.97
N ALA A 307 4.27 -5.94 14.55
CA ALA A 307 3.84 -5.47 13.24
C ALA A 307 4.78 -4.39 12.72
N VAL A 308 4.97 -4.35 11.39
CA VAL A 308 5.78 -3.36 10.69
C VAL A 308 5.05 -2.79 9.49
N LYS A 309 5.08 -1.46 9.35
CA LYS A 309 4.81 -0.78 8.08
C LYS A 309 6.14 -0.65 7.35
N SER A 310 6.26 -1.25 6.16
CA SER A 310 7.43 -1.09 5.29
C SER A 310 7.12 -0.15 4.14
N GLY A 311 8.04 0.75 3.80
CA GLY A 311 7.93 1.71 2.71
C GLY A 311 9.08 1.59 1.71
N TYR A 312 8.81 1.93 0.44
CA TYR A 312 9.78 1.82 -0.66
C TYR A 312 9.73 3.07 -1.56
N VAL A 313 9.72 4.25 -0.95
CA VAL A 313 9.61 5.51 -1.67
C VAL A 313 10.84 5.79 -2.52
N GLY A 314 10.64 6.00 -3.82
CA GLY A 314 11.71 6.37 -4.76
C GLY A 314 12.08 5.29 -5.76
N ASN A 315 13.21 5.49 -6.44
CA ASN A 315 13.72 4.54 -7.44
C ASN A 315 14.46 3.38 -6.78
N ILE A 316 14.18 2.18 -7.25
CA ILE A 316 14.75 0.95 -6.67
C ILE A 316 16.29 0.92 -6.74
N ILE A 317 16.90 0.50 -5.65
CA ILE A 317 18.28 0.07 -5.61
C ILE A 317 18.32 -1.44 -5.29
N PRO A 318 18.82 -2.28 -6.19
CA PRO A 318 19.76 -1.99 -7.29
C PRO A 318 19.12 -1.23 -8.47
N ARG A 319 19.92 -0.30 -9.06
CA ARG A 319 19.47 0.54 -10.17
C ARG A 319 19.12 -0.27 -11.41
N GLY A 320 18.04 0.12 -12.09
CA GLY A 320 17.48 -0.54 -13.26
C GLY A 320 16.41 -1.57 -12.94
N GLU A 321 16.24 -1.94 -11.66
CA GLU A 321 15.08 -2.68 -11.21
C GLU A 321 13.88 -1.75 -11.00
N HIS A 322 12.68 -2.32 -11.14
CA HIS A 322 11.42 -1.62 -10.97
C HIS A 322 10.59 -2.23 -9.85
N HIS A 323 9.72 -1.45 -9.20
CA HIS A 323 8.84 -1.92 -8.11
C HIS A 323 8.02 -3.16 -8.50
N TYR A 324 7.66 -3.31 -9.79
CA TYR A 324 6.80 -4.38 -10.28
C TYR A 324 7.55 -5.45 -11.09
N GLY A 325 8.88 -5.42 -11.08
CA GLY A 325 9.72 -6.47 -11.67
C GLY A 325 9.75 -7.75 -10.85
N GLN A 326 10.20 -8.87 -11.47
CA GLN A 326 10.33 -10.15 -10.78
C GLN A 326 11.22 -10.06 -9.53
N TRP A 327 12.33 -9.34 -9.60
CA TRP A 327 13.26 -9.19 -8.49
C TRP A 327 12.61 -8.58 -7.25
N MET A 328 11.81 -7.52 -7.45
CA MET A 328 11.08 -6.88 -6.36
C MET A 328 9.93 -7.72 -5.85
N ASN A 329 9.18 -8.41 -6.71
CA ASN A 329 8.13 -9.32 -6.27
C ASN A 329 8.70 -10.45 -5.39
N ASN A 330 9.89 -10.94 -5.71
CA ASN A 330 10.60 -11.90 -4.87
C ASN A 330 11.04 -11.29 -3.54
N HIS A 331 11.50 -10.04 -3.54
CA HIS A 331 11.85 -9.32 -2.32
C HIS A 331 10.63 -9.12 -1.40
N TYR A 332 9.50 -8.63 -1.93
CA TYR A 332 8.30 -8.40 -1.11
C TYR A 332 7.82 -9.69 -0.44
N LEU A 333 7.82 -10.79 -1.17
CA LEU A 333 7.44 -12.08 -0.61
C LEU A 333 8.46 -12.56 0.42
N TYR A 334 9.75 -12.46 0.13
CA TYR A 334 10.83 -12.81 1.04
C TYR A 334 10.71 -12.04 2.38
N ALA A 335 10.45 -10.74 2.33
CA ALA A 335 10.29 -9.92 3.53
C ALA A 335 9.09 -10.37 4.38
N VAL A 336 7.98 -10.78 3.73
CA VAL A 336 6.77 -11.29 4.40
C VAL A 336 7.03 -12.66 5.05
N GLU A 337 7.65 -13.59 4.32
CA GLU A 337 8.01 -14.92 4.83
C GLU A 337 9.00 -14.82 5.98
N LYS A 338 10.01 -13.95 5.84
CA LYS A 338 10.99 -13.67 6.89
C LYS A 338 10.33 -13.07 8.15
N ALA A 339 9.39 -12.15 7.97
CA ALA A 339 8.63 -11.58 9.08
C ALA A 339 7.82 -12.66 9.83
N ALA A 340 7.27 -13.64 9.12
CA ALA A 340 6.53 -14.75 9.74
C ALA A 340 7.42 -15.62 10.65
N GLU A 341 8.70 -15.81 10.31
CA GLU A 341 9.66 -16.52 11.17
C GLU A 341 9.78 -15.85 12.54
N TYR A 342 9.64 -14.52 12.59
CA TYR A 342 9.65 -13.70 13.81
C TYR A 342 8.24 -13.42 14.37
N LYS A 343 7.18 -13.99 13.78
CA LYS A 343 5.77 -13.71 14.14
C LYS A 343 5.41 -12.22 14.03
N ILE A 344 5.87 -11.58 12.96
CA ILE A 344 5.61 -10.17 12.64
C ILE A 344 4.60 -10.09 11.49
N CYS A 345 3.57 -9.25 11.67
CA CYS A 345 2.65 -8.86 10.60
C CYS A 345 3.24 -7.72 9.78
N VAL A 346 2.99 -7.73 8.47
CA VAL A 346 3.51 -6.75 7.52
C VAL A 346 2.37 -5.94 6.91
N ASN A 347 2.55 -4.61 6.89
CA ASN A 347 1.78 -3.64 6.12
C ASN A 347 2.73 -3.03 5.08
N ALA A 348 2.64 -3.46 3.81
CA ALA A 348 3.58 -3.06 2.76
C ALA A 348 3.03 -1.87 1.96
N HIS A 349 3.73 -0.73 2.01
CA HIS A 349 3.46 0.46 1.21
C HIS A 349 4.36 0.50 -0.04
N GLU A 350 3.97 1.19 -1.09
CA GLU A 350 4.63 1.26 -2.42
C GLU A 350 4.96 -0.12 -3.04
N ALA A 351 4.48 -1.19 -2.45
CA ALA A 351 4.71 -2.55 -2.92
C ALA A 351 3.84 -2.90 -4.13
N THR A 352 4.03 -4.10 -4.65
CA THR A 352 3.21 -4.63 -5.74
C THR A 352 1.74 -4.75 -5.31
N ARG A 353 0.84 -4.36 -6.21
CA ARG A 353 -0.60 -4.56 -6.04
C ARG A 353 -0.94 -6.01 -5.69
N PRO A 354 -1.94 -6.26 -4.84
CA PRO A 354 -2.28 -7.61 -4.41
C PRO A 354 -2.78 -8.50 -5.53
N THR A 355 -2.36 -9.75 -5.45
CA THR A 355 -2.78 -10.84 -6.35
C THR A 355 -3.30 -12.06 -5.57
N GLY A 356 -3.77 -11.84 -4.36
CA GLY A 356 -4.35 -12.85 -3.47
C GLY A 356 -3.35 -13.56 -2.56
N LEU A 357 -2.08 -13.12 -2.52
CA LEU A 357 -1.03 -13.74 -1.70
C LEU A 357 -1.32 -13.70 -0.20
N CYS A 358 -2.14 -12.78 0.26
CA CYS A 358 -2.57 -12.71 1.66
C CYS A 358 -3.36 -13.96 2.12
N ARG A 359 -3.90 -14.77 1.21
CA ARG A 359 -4.48 -16.07 1.53
C ARG A 359 -3.40 -17.08 1.94
N THR A 360 -2.30 -17.13 1.21
CA THR A 360 -1.18 -18.03 1.46
C THR A 360 -0.31 -17.54 2.62
N TYR A 361 -0.12 -16.23 2.71
CA TYR A 361 0.73 -15.55 3.68
C TYR A 361 -0.10 -14.52 4.48
N PRO A 362 -0.93 -14.97 5.44
CA PRO A 362 -1.89 -14.09 6.13
C PRO A 362 -1.26 -13.06 7.07
N ASN A 363 0.05 -13.13 7.33
CA ASN A 363 0.77 -12.07 8.01
C ASN A 363 1.04 -10.83 7.13
N LEU A 364 0.81 -10.92 5.81
CA LEU A 364 0.63 -9.76 4.94
C LEU A 364 -0.76 -9.17 5.22
N ILE A 365 -0.86 -8.45 6.33
CA ILE A 365 -2.15 -7.99 6.88
C ILE A 365 -2.62 -6.68 6.25
N GLY A 366 -1.68 -5.88 5.75
CA GLY A 366 -1.94 -4.60 5.10
C GLY A 366 -1.07 -4.41 3.86
N ASN A 367 -1.59 -3.64 2.92
CA ASN A 367 -0.88 -3.25 1.71
C ASN A 367 -1.54 -2.00 1.14
N GLU A 368 -0.76 -0.97 0.80
CA GLU A 368 -1.29 0.23 0.16
C GLU A 368 -1.43 0.04 -1.36
N SER A 369 -0.31 0.00 -2.07
CA SER A 369 -0.15 -0.27 -3.52
C SER A 369 -1.14 0.47 -4.43
N ALA A 370 -1.66 1.60 -4.01
CA ALA A 370 -2.51 2.52 -4.78
C ALA A 370 -2.61 3.86 -4.05
N ARG A 371 -3.13 4.85 -4.74
CA ARG A 371 -3.28 6.21 -4.21
C ARG A 371 -4.24 6.24 -3.01
N GLY A 372 -3.69 6.50 -1.83
CA GLY A 372 -4.41 6.58 -0.56
C GLY A 372 -4.68 8.01 -0.08
N THR A 373 -4.96 8.14 1.22
CA THR A 373 -5.27 9.43 1.86
C THR A 373 -4.12 10.43 1.79
N GLU A 374 -2.86 9.99 1.76
CA GLU A 374 -1.73 10.93 1.75
C GLU A 374 -1.76 11.93 0.58
N TYR A 375 -2.26 11.49 -0.57
CA TYR A 375 -2.39 12.35 -1.76
C TYR A 375 -3.40 13.48 -1.59
N GLU A 376 -4.28 13.41 -0.61
CA GLU A 376 -5.16 14.52 -0.25
C GLU A 376 -4.37 15.75 0.22
N ALA A 377 -3.17 15.55 0.77
CA ALA A 377 -2.27 16.63 1.17
C ALA A 377 -1.43 17.20 0.02
N PHE A 378 -1.34 16.52 -1.12
CA PHE A 378 -0.48 16.92 -2.25
C PHE A 378 -1.27 17.49 -3.42
N ALA A 379 -2.05 16.66 -4.10
CA ALA A 379 -2.83 17.06 -5.27
C ALA A 379 -4.35 16.88 -5.08
N GLY A 380 -4.74 16.21 -4.02
CA GLY A 380 -6.10 15.77 -3.75
C GLY A 380 -6.50 14.55 -4.57
N ASN A 381 -7.50 13.84 -4.11
CA ASN A 381 -8.13 12.73 -4.84
C ASN A 381 -9.47 13.20 -5.41
N LYS A 382 -9.84 12.65 -6.57
CA LYS A 382 -11.19 12.85 -7.07
C LYS A 382 -12.21 12.16 -6.15
N PRO A 383 -13.39 12.74 -5.90
CA PRO A 383 -14.37 12.15 -4.97
C PRO A 383 -14.79 10.72 -5.30
N PHE A 384 -14.79 10.31 -6.56
CA PHE A 384 -15.16 8.96 -6.98
C PHE A 384 -14.02 7.92 -6.84
N HIS A 385 -12.80 8.34 -6.51
CA HIS A 385 -11.64 7.45 -6.37
C HIS A 385 -11.94 6.28 -5.40
N THR A 386 -12.53 6.58 -4.26
CA THR A 386 -12.84 5.57 -3.23
C THR A 386 -14.00 4.63 -3.60
N THR A 387 -14.80 4.95 -4.60
CA THR A 387 -15.81 4.04 -5.16
C THR A 387 -15.31 3.22 -6.35
N LEU A 388 -14.07 3.48 -6.80
CA LEU A 388 -13.39 2.65 -7.81
C LEU A 388 -12.40 1.67 -7.19
N LEU A 389 -11.72 2.02 -6.12
CA LEU A 389 -10.71 1.15 -5.49
C LEU A 389 -11.23 -0.25 -5.13
N PRO A 390 -12.48 -0.44 -4.62
CA PRO A 390 -13.03 -1.78 -4.39
C PRO A 390 -13.17 -2.62 -5.66
N PHE A 391 -13.43 -2.01 -6.83
CA PHE A 391 -13.55 -2.69 -8.11
C PHE A 391 -12.22 -2.93 -8.82
N THR A 392 -11.15 -2.32 -8.35
CA THR A 392 -9.84 -2.34 -8.99
C THR A 392 -8.78 -2.84 -8.02
N ARG A 393 -8.21 -1.96 -7.21
CA ARG A 393 -7.12 -2.25 -6.29
C ARG A 393 -7.43 -3.39 -5.29
N GLN A 394 -8.67 -3.50 -4.81
CA GLN A 394 -9.05 -4.47 -3.79
C GLN A 394 -9.47 -5.85 -4.34
N ILE A 395 -9.45 -6.06 -5.65
CA ILE A 395 -9.76 -7.37 -6.26
C ILE A 395 -8.80 -8.46 -5.79
N GLY A 396 -7.54 -8.11 -5.52
CA GLY A 396 -6.52 -9.06 -5.08
C GLY A 396 -6.28 -9.11 -3.57
N GLY A 397 -6.90 -8.21 -2.79
CA GLY A 397 -6.69 -8.18 -1.34
C GLY A 397 -7.00 -6.83 -0.68
N PRO A 398 -6.89 -6.77 0.65
CA PRO A 398 -7.19 -5.58 1.44
C PRO A 398 -6.27 -4.40 1.11
N MET A 399 -6.73 -3.19 1.42
CA MET A 399 -5.96 -1.96 1.24
C MET A 399 -5.86 -1.17 2.55
N ASP A 400 -4.64 -0.76 2.89
CA ASP A 400 -4.38 0.26 3.90
C ASP A 400 -4.58 1.65 3.27
N TYR A 401 -5.86 2.06 3.15
CA TYR A 401 -6.24 3.35 2.56
C TYR A 401 -5.95 4.53 3.48
N THR A 402 -5.78 4.30 4.78
CA THR A 402 -5.59 5.31 5.82
C THR A 402 -6.77 6.30 5.94
N PRO A 403 -8.01 5.82 6.17
CA PRO A 403 -9.21 6.66 6.27
C PRO A 403 -9.29 7.43 7.59
N GLY A 404 -10.31 8.29 7.72
CA GLY A 404 -10.69 8.88 9.00
C GLY A 404 -10.26 10.33 9.17
N ILE A 405 -9.96 11.06 8.10
CA ILE A 405 -9.65 12.50 8.20
C ILE A 405 -10.92 13.27 8.50
N PHE A 406 -10.98 13.89 9.67
CA PHE A 406 -12.08 14.73 10.16
C PHE A 406 -11.81 16.20 9.94
N ASP A 407 -10.57 16.62 10.14
CA ASP A 407 -10.13 17.98 9.86
C ASP A 407 -9.77 18.13 8.38
N THR A 408 -10.79 18.39 7.57
CA THR A 408 -10.63 18.43 6.11
C THR A 408 -9.93 19.69 5.60
N LYS A 409 -9.74 20.71 6.43
CA LYS A 409 -9.04 21.93 6.06
C LYS A 409 -7.58 21.85 6.44
N LEU A 410 -6.72 21.82 5.43
CA LEU A 410 -5.27 21.77 5.60
C LEU A 410 -4.66 23.18 5.52
N SER A 411 -5.21 24.11 6.31
CA SER A 411 -4.86 25.54 6.26
C SER A 411 -3.41 25.86 6.65
N PHE A 412 -2.69 24.90 7.18
CA PHE A 412 -1.23 24.99 7.44
C PHE A 412 -0.37 24.61 6.22
N LEU A 413 -0.98 24.09 5.15
CA LEU A 413 -0.36 23.97 3.84
C LEU A 413 -0.71 25.18 3.00
N SER A 414 0.25 25.79 2.34
CA SER A 414 0.01 26.88 1.39
C SER A 414 -0.46 26.35 0.04
N GLY A 415 -1.35 27.08 -0.65
CA GLY A 415 -1.74 26.84 -2.03
C GLY A 415 -3.12 26.22 -2.22
N ASP A 416 -3.39 25.71 -3.43
CA ASP A 416 -4.70 25.26 -3.88
C ASP A 416 -5.18 23.93 -3.28
N HIS A 417 -4.36 23.28 -2.48
CA HIS A 417 -4.61 21.95 -1.90
C HIS A 417 -4.91 22.01 -0.40
N SER A 418 -5.59 23.05 0.04
CA SER A 418 -5.81 23.33 1.44
C SER A 418 -6.97 22.53 2.09
N PHE A 419 -7.54 21.55 1.40
CA PHE A 419 -8.62 20.73 1.95
C PHE A 419 -8.73 19.33 1.31
N VAL A 420 -9.18 18.36 2.11
CA VAL A 420 -9.52 17.01 1.68
C VAL A 420 -10.93 17.00 1.08
N ARG A 421 -11.07 16.50 -0.15
CA ARG A 421 -12.33 16.51 -0.91
C ARG A 421 -13.27 15.39 -0.46
N THR A 422 -13.76 15.50 0.75
CA THR A 422 -14.59 14.48 1.40
C THR A 422 -15.66 15.11 2.28
N THR A 423 -16.48 14.25 2.88
CA THR A 423 -17.37 14.60 4.00
C THR A 423 -17.05 13.69 5.18
N LEU A 424 -17.40 14.12 6.38
CA LEU A 424 -17.25 13.30 7.58
C LEU A 424 -17.96 11.95 7.44
N ALA A 425 -19.19 11.95 6.93
CA ALA A 425 -19.97 10.74 6.69
C ALA A 425 -19.25 9.78 5.71
N LYS A 426 -18.62 10.29 4.65
CA LYS A 426 -17.84 9.50 3.72
C LYS A 426 -16.62 8.87 4.39
N GLN A 427 -15.89 9.64 5.19
CA GLN A 427 -14.74 9.11 5.95
C GLN A 427 -15.15 7.95 6.87
N LEU A 428 -16.30 8.04 7.53
CA LEU A 428 -16.84 6.94 8.32
C LEU A 428 -17.22 5.73 7.45
N ALA A 429 -17.86 5.96 6.29
CA ALA A 429 -18.25 4.88 5.37
C ALA A 429 -17.04 4.08 4.85
N LEU A 430 -15.87 4.70 4.72
CA LEU A 430 -14.66 4.02 4.24
C LEU A 430 -14.21 2.87 5.15
N TYR A 431 -14.51 2.91 6.45
CA TYR A 431 -14.23 1.80 7.37
C TYR A 431 -15.03 0.53 7.04
N VAL A 432 -16.11 0.66 6.27
CA VAL A 432 -16.98 -0.45 5.88
C VAL A 432 -16.77 -0.80 4.39
N THR A 433 -16.57 0.18 3.52
CA THR A 433 -16.43 -0.03 2.07
C THR A 433 -15.02 -0.42 1.65
N MET A 434 -13.99 0.13 2.31
CA MET A 434 -12.58 -0.18 2.06
C MET A 434 -12.14 -1.31 2.98
N TYR A 435 -12.28 -2.55 2.53
CA TYR A 435 -11.92 -3.71 3.33
C TYR A 435 -10.43 -3.71 3.69
N SER A 436 -10.16 -3.83 4.98
CA SER A 436 -8.83 -4.11 5.51
C SER A 436 -8.92 -4.70 6.93
N PRO A 437 -8.19 -5.76 7.25
CA PRO A 437 -8.02 -6.22 8.63
C PRO A 437 -7.06 -5.33 9.44
N LEU A 438 -6.45 -4.34 8.78
CA LEU A 438 -5.60 -3.31 9.38
C LEU A 438 -6.21 -1.96 9.03
N GLN A 439 -6.94 -1.34 9.97
CA GLN A 439 -7.64 -0.07 9.74
C GLN A 439 -7.05 1.06 10.57
N MET A 440 -6.67 2.14 9.90
CA MET A 440 -6.14 3.34 10.54
C MET A 440 -7.24 4.36 10.87
N ALA A 441 -7.14 4.98 12.03
CA ALA A 441 -7.72 6.29 12.28
C ALA A 441 -6.63 7.33 11.99
N ALA A 442 -6.64 7.90 10.79
CA ALA A 442 -5.46 8.57 10.23
C ALA A 442 -5.27 10.01 10.70
N ASP A 443 -6.32 10.67 11.21
CA ASP A 443 -6.25 12.05 11.69
C ASP A 443 -5.57 12.15 13.05
N LEU A 444 -5.35 13.38 13.49
CA LEU A 444 -4.70 13.70 14.77
C LEU A 444 -5.67 13.47 15.93
N PRO A 445 -5.18 13.12 17.14
CA PRO A 445 -6.01 13.01 18.33
C PRO A 445 -6.90 14.24 18.56
N GLU A 446 -6.35 15.46 18.43
CA GLU A 446 -7.10 16.70 18.60
C GLU A 446 -8.21 16.92 17.57
N SER A 447 -8.12 16.32 16.38
CA SER A 447 -9.19 16.35 15.38
C SER A 447 -10.36 15.47 15.80
N TYR A 448 -10.09 14.31 16.35
CA TYR A 448 -11.10 13.40 16.90
C TYR A 448 -11.76 13.95 18.17
N GLU A 449 -10.99 14.56 19.08
CA GLU A 449 -11.49 15.18 20.32
C GLU A 449 -12.53 16.27 20.05
N ARG A 450 -12.49 16.93 18.88
CA ARG A 450 -13.51 17.91 18.46
C ARG A 450 -14.80 17.29 17.91
N HIS A 451 -14.80 15.99 17.59
CA HIS A 451 -15.89 15.29 16.90
C HIS A 451 -16.14 13.91 17.51
N MET A 452 -16.24 13.85 18.84
CA MET A 452 -16.35 12.59 19.59
C MET A 452 -17.60 11.78 19.24
N ASP A 453 -18.68 12.42 18.81
CA ASP A 453 -19.91 11.78 18.34
C ASP A 453 -19.65 10.95 17.05
N ALA A 454 -18.98 11.54 16.07
CA ALA A 454 -18.59 10.85 14.85
C ALA A 454 -17.46 9.82 15.09
N PHE A 455 -16.51 10.16 15.96
CA PHE A 455 -15.40 9.29 16.32
C PHE A 455 -15.87 8.00 17.02
N GLN A 456 -17.01 8.05 17.71
CA GLN A 456 -17.61 6.84 18.30
C GLN A 456 -17.84 5.75 17.27
N PHE A 457 -18.21 6.10 16.02
CA PHE A 457 -18.35 5.11 14.96
C PHE A 457 -17.01 4.39 14.65
N ILE A 458 -15.90 5.13 14.59
CA ILE A 458 -14.57 4.52 14.36
C ILE A 458 -14.18 3.60 15.51
N LYS A 459 -14.55 3.95 16.74
CA LYS A 459 -14.31 3.12 17.92
C LYS A 459 -15.10 1.80 17.86
N ASP A 460 -16.35 1.86 17.43
CA ASP A 460 -17.29 0.73 17.47
C ASP A 460 -17.18 -0.18 16.23
N VAL A 461 -16.82 0.36 15.06
CA VAL A 461 -16.77 -0.41 13.81
C VAL A 461 -15.74 -1.54 13.90
N ALA A 462 -16.15 -2.75 13.51
CA ALA A 462 -15.24 -3.89 13.48
C ALA A 462 -14.22 -3.82 12.34
N VAL A 463 -13.15 -4.58 12.45
CA VAL A 463 -12.12 -4.79 11.40
C VAL A 463 -11.96 -6.27 11.04
N ASP A 464 -12.75 -7.15 11.66
CA ASP A 464 -12.84 -8.57 11.36
C ASP A 464 -14.31 -8.96 11.15
N TRP A 465 -14.62 -9.63 10.04
CA TRP A 465 -15.96 -9.83 9.55
C TRP A 465 -16.26 -11.30 9.28
N ASP A 466 -17.41 -11.78 9.77
CA ASP A 466 -17.91 -13.11 9.46
C ASP A 466 -18.58 -13.19 8.08
N ASP A 467 -19.27 -12.11 7.68
CA ASP A 467 -19.99 -12.06 6.43
C ASP A 467 -20.07 -10.63 5.87
N SER A 468 -20.25 -10.54 4.55
CA SER A 468 -20.42 -9.27 3.85
C SER A 468 -21.41 -9.44 2.71
N LYS A 469 -22.35 -8.50 2.58
CA LYS A 469 -23.32 -8.46 1.49
C LYS A 469 -23.26 -7.10 0.80
N TYR A 470 -22.91 -7.11 -0.47
CA TYR A 470 -23.03 -5.93 -1.32
C TYR A 470 -24.49 -5.79 -1.75
N LEU A 471 -25.12 -4.68 -1.40
CA LEU A 471 -26.55 -4.44 -1.61
C LEU A 471 -26.79 -3.71 -2.92
N GLU A 472 -25.96 -2.72 -3.21
CA GLU A 472 -25.97 -1.92 -4.44
C GLU A 472 -24.54 -1.48 -4.78
N ALA A 473 -24.21 -1.41 -6.06
CA ALA A 473 -22.90 -0.95 -6.49
C ALA A 473 -22.90 -0.47 -7.94
N GLU A 474 -22.18 0.63 -8.20
CA GLU A 474 -21.82 1.09 -9.53
C GLU A 474 -20.40 1.65 -9.48
N PRO A 475 -19.46 1.17 -10.32
CA PRO A 475 -18.09 1.66 -10.33
C PRO A 475 -18.00 3.17 -10.54
N GLY A 476 -17.30 3.87 -9.63
CA GLY A 476 -17.11 5.31 -9.70
C GLY A 476 -18.28 6.15 -9.16
N ASP A 477 -19.39 5.54 -8.78
CA ASP A 477 -20.58 6.25 -8.30
C ASP A 477 -20.87 5.90 -6.84
N TYR A 478 -21.33 4.69 -6.54
CA TYR A 478 -21.68 4.29 -5.19
C TYR A 478 -21.38 2.82 -4.87
N ILE A 479 -21.27 2.52 -3.58
CA ILE A 479 -21.22 1.17 -3.03
C ILE A 479 -22.01 1.16 -1.72
N THR A 480 -22.99 0.25 -1.65
CA THR A 480 -23.72 -0.04 -0.41
C THR A 480 -23.40 -1.47 0.03
N VAL A 481 -22.83 -1.59 1.22
CA VAL A 481 -22.44 -2.89 1.78
C VAL A 481 -22.87 -3.03 3.23
N ALA A 482 -23.36 -4.21 3.58
CA ALA A 482 -23.61 -4.61 4.95
C ALA A 482 -22.58 -5.66 5.37
N ARG A 483 -21.99 -5.49 6.56
CA ARG A 483 -21.04 -6.43 7.10
C ARG A 483 -21.45 -6.89 8.47
N LYS A 484 -21.28 -8.19 8.73
CA LYS A 484 -21.49 -8.80 10.04
C LYS A 484 -20.15 -8.94 10.74
N ALA A 485 -20.01 -8.30 11.90
CA ALA A 485 -18.82 -8.44 12.72
C ALA A 485 -18.67 -9.88 13.23
N LYS A 486 -17.43 -10.28 13.46
CA LYS A 486 -17.10 -11.56 14.05
C LYS A 486 -17.47 -11.57 15.54
N GLY A 487 -18.21 -12.59 15.97
CA GLY A 487 -18.70 -12.77 17.34
C GLY A 487 -20.19 -12.48 17.49
#